data_af1e8d573d89f0d8c03db9d0021ae38c
#
_entry.id   af1e8d573d89f0d8c03db9d0021ae38c
#
_cell.length_a   1.000
_cell.length_b   1.000
_cell.length_c   1.000
_cell.angle_alpha   90.00
_cell.angle_beta   90.00
_cell.angle_gamma   90.00
#
_symmetry.space_group_name_H-M   'P 1'
#
loop_
_entity.id
_entity.type
_entity.pdbx_description
1 polymer ?
#
loop_
_entity_poly.entity_id
_entity_poly.type
_entity_poly.pdbx_seq_one_letter_code
_entity_poly.pdbx_strand_id
1 'polypeptide(L)'
;MKVRFLYQSLLQIAGLMYAIIKYNGKNIDSVDDYLPEIKYSLPFRGKWYVVNGGITQDTSHSWDILPQRFAYDFIVIDEQGNSYNGDKENLHSYYCYGLDILAPADGEIIAIKNNFPDCRIMSNGQTDPNTPDIGGNRVTIKHSANEYSTICHLLPKSITVRVGQTVKRGDVIAKCGNSGNTTEPHVHFQIQNTYHFYSSIGLPVLFSNIKAKLFEKYSMIDNRPLSEEQEKKGGYIYRGLLLENESLKNKT
;
A
#
# COMPACT_ATOMS: atom_id res chain seq x y z
N MET A 1 -4.66 -25.20 -7.91
CA MET A 1 -3.81 -24.48 -6.93
C MET A 1 -2.53 -23.94 -7.56
N LYS A 2 -1.59 -24.76 -8.02
CA LYS A 2 -0.33 -24.31 -8.68
C LYS A 2 -0.52 -23.44 -9.92
N VAL A 3 -1.60 -23.63 -10.69
CA VAL A 3 -1.84 -22.91 -11.97
C VAL A 3 -2.13 -21.41 -11.74
N ARG A 4 -2.89 -21.02 -10.71
CA ARG A 4 -3.21 -19.60 -10.43
C ARG A 4 -1.97 -18.83 -9.95
N PHE A 5 -1.21 -19.42 -9.05
CA PHE A 5 0.06 -18.83 -8.60
C PHE A 5 1.04 -18.64 -9.77
N LEU A 6 1.19 -19.66 -10.63
CA LEU A 6 2.03 -19.57 -11.82
C LEU A 6 1.56 -18.46 -12.77
N TYR A 7 0.25 -18.34 -12.98
CA TYR A 7 -0.32 -17.28 -13.82
C TYR A 7 -0.02 -15.88 -13.27
N GLN A 8 -0.17 -15.66 -11.96
CA GLN A 8 0.16 -14.38 -11.32
C GLN A 8 1.66 -14.05 -11.44
N SER A 9 2.53 -15.03 -11.23
CA SER A 9 3.98 -14.87 -11.41
C SER A 9 4.33 -14.52 -12.85
N LEU A 10 3.70 -15.16 -13.84
CA LEU A 10 3.89 -14.83 -15.26
C LEU A 10 3.43 -13.41 -15.59
N LEU A 11 2.30 -12.95 -15.04
CA LEU A 11 1.83 -11.57 -15.21
C LEU A 11 2.82 -10.56 -14.62
N GLN A 12 3.39 -10.84 -13.45
CA GLN A 12 4.41 -9.98 -12.84
C GLN A 12 5.67 -9.92 -13.70
N ILE A 13 6.18 -11.07 -14.14
CA ILE A 13 7.39 -11.14 -15.02
C ILE A 13 7.14 -10.41 -16.33
N ALA A 14 6.02 -10.68 -17.00
CA ALA A 14 5.67 -10.02 -18.25
C ALA A 14 5.51 -8.50 -18.07
N GLY A 15 4.86 -8.07 -17.00
CA GLY A 15 4.71 -6.66 -16.65
C GLY A 15 6.04 -5.98 -16.38
N LEU A 16 6.93 -6.63 -15.63
CA LEU A 16 8.27 -6.14 -15.34
C LEU A 16 9.11 -6.01 -16.62
N MET A 17 9.12 -7.06 -17.47
CA MET A 17 9.83 -7.01 -18.75
C MET A 17 9.29 -5.90 -19.65
N TYR A 18 7.97 -5.73 -19.73
CA TYR A 18 7.35 -4.64 -20.48
C TYR A 18 7.79 -3.27 -19.94
N ALA A 19 7.79 -3.09 -18.61
CA ALA A 19 8.22 -1.83 -17.98
C ALA A 19 9.70 -1.53 -18.29
N ILE A 20 10.59 -2.51 -18.16
CA ILE A 20 12.01 -2.37 -18.48
C ILE A 20 12.21 -1.94 -19.94
N ILE A 21 11.54 -2.60 -20.89
CA ILE A 21 11.66 -2.30 -22.33
C ILE A 21 11.07 -0.92 -22.64
N LYS A 22 9.84 -0.64 -22.15
CA LYS A 22 9.11 0.60 -22.45
C LYS A 22 9.83 1.84 -21.92
N TYR A 23 10.38 1.73 -20.73
CA TYR A 23 11.04 2.85 -20.06
C TYR A 23 12.56 2.86 -20.31
N ASN A 24 13.07 1.92 -21.13
CA ASN A 24 14.46 1.85 -21.60
C ASN A 24 15.48 1.96 -20.46
N GLY A 25 15.24 1.24 -19.36
CA GLY A 25 16.09 1.29 -18.17
C GLY A 25 16.05 2.62 -17.39
N LYS A 26 15.18 3.56 -17.76
CA LYS A 26 14.93 4.77 -16.96
C LYS A 26 14.10 4.41 -15.72
N ASN A 27 14.76 3.74 -14.81
CA ASN A 27 14.20 3.43 -13.50
C ASN A 27 14.42 4.62 -12.58
N ILE A 28 13.50 4.80 -11.65
CA ILE A 28 13.75 5.69 -10.50
C ILE A 28 14.45 4.81 -9.47
N ASP A 29 15.75 4.97 -9.35
CA ASP A 29 16.59 4.20 -8.43
C ASP A 29 16.83 4.95 -7.13
N SER A 30 16.58 6.26 -7.12
CA SER A 30 16.68 7.13 -5.97
C SER A 30 15.52 8.13 -5.94
N VAL A 31 15.16 8.59 -4.76
CA VAL A 31 14.21 9.71 -4.59
C VAL A 31 14.75 11.01 -5.16
N ASP A 32 16.06 11.11 -5.37
CA ASP A 32 16.68 12.30 -5.99
C ASP A 32 16.38 12.37 -7.50
N ASP A 33 15.98 11.25 -8.11
CA ASP A 33 15.64 11.18 -9.55
C ASP A 33 14.20 11.63 -9.86
N TYR A 34 13.39 11.81 -8.82
CA TYR A 34 11.97 12.12 -9.00
C TYR A 34 11.44 13.05 -7.90
N LEU A 35 10.90 14.18 -8.32
CA LEU A 35 10.15 15.07 -7.43
C LEU A 35 8.65 14.86 -7.64
N PRO A 36 7.88 14.40 -6.62
CA PRO A 36 6.43 14.24 -6.72
C PRO A 36 5.73 15.56 -7.08
N GLU A 37 4.82 15.50 -8.06
CA GLU A 37 3.98 16.64 -8.45
C GLU A 37 2.90 16.92 -7.40
N ILE A 38 2.43 15.84 -6.75
CA ILE A 38 1.31 15.87 -5.80
C ILE A 38 1.81 15.63 -4.38
N LYS A 39 1.30 16.42 -3.45
CA LYS A 39 1.45 16.16 -2.01
C LYS A 39 0.30 15.29 -1.54
N TYR A 40 0.61 14.09 -1.10
CA TYR A 40 -0.38 13.11 -0.67
C TYR A 40 -0.69 13.21 0.82
N SER A 41 -1.91 12.92 1.23
CA SER A 41 -2.25 12.57 2.61
C SER A 41 -2.24 11.04 2.79
N LEU A 42 -2.14 10.59 4.03
CA LEU A 42 -2.33 9.18 4.32
C LEU A 42 -3.74 8.74 3.91
N PRO A 43 -3.91 7.53 3.32
CA PRO A 43 -5.20 7.06 2.82
C PRO A 43 -6.13 6.52 3.92
N PHE A 44 -6.00 7.02 5.15
CA PHE A 44 -6.77 6.57 6.32
C PHE A 44 -6.82 7.65 7.42
N ARG A 45 -7.67 7.44 8.43
CA ARG A 45 -7.73 8.23 9.67
C ARG A 45 -7.11 7.46 10.82
N GLY A 46 -6.80 8.18 11.91
CA GLY A 46 -6.23 7.61 13.12
C GLY A 46 -4.75 7.27 13.00
N LYS A 47 -4.26 6.42 13.91
CA LYS A 47 -2.86 6.02 13.98
C LYS A 47 -2.66 4.69 13.29
N TRP A 48 -1.72 4.65 12.35
CA TRP A 48 -1.32 3.44 11.63
C TRP A 48 0.19 3.25 11.68
N TYR A 49 0.61 2.02 11.57
CA TYR A 49 2.01 1.60 11.60
C TYR A 49 2.44 1.19 10.19
N VAL A 50 3.66 1.62 9.79
CA VAL A 50 4.28 1.18 8.54
C VAL A 50 4.97 -0.15 8.80
N VAL A 51 4.35 -1.25 8.35
CA VAL A 51 4.93 -2.59 8.52
C VAL A 51 5.97 -2.88 7.45
N ASN A 52 5.80 -2.28 6.26
CA ASN A 52 6.70 -2.47 5.14
C ASN A 52 6.75 -1.20 4.26
N GLY A 53 7.90 -0.92 3.65
CA GLY A 53 8.07 0.23 2.75
C GLY A 53 9.11 1.23 3.22
N GLY A 54 9.60 2.01 2.29
CA GLY A 54 10.65 3.01 2.41
C GLY A 54 11.25 3.32 1.06
N ILE A 55 12.32 4.10 1.05
CA ILE A 55 12.92 4.64 -0.17
C ILE A 55 14.30 4.08 -0.50
N THR A 56 14.80 3.16 0.32
CA THR A 56 16.09 2.48 0.09
C THR A 56 15.85 0.99 -0.17
N GLN A 57 16.84 0.31 -0.69
CA GLN A 57 16.75 -1.14 -0.92
C GLN A 57 16.41 -1.91 0.37
N ASP A 58 16.98 -1.49 1.51
CA ASP A 58 16.79 -2.16 2.80
C ASP A 58 15.38 -1.96 3.38
N THR A 59 14.73 -0.83 3.05
CA THR A 59 13.41 -0.49 3.59
C THR A 59 12.28 -0.69 2.58
N SER A 60 12.60 -0.81 1.30
CA SER A 60 11.63 -0.99 0.22
C SER A 60 10.69 -2.15 0.48
N HIS A 61 9.44 -2.00 0.06
CA HIS A 61 8.48 -3.09 0.03
C HIS A 61 8.96 -4.25 -0.88
N SER A 62 9.43 -3.93 -2.08
CA SER A 62 9.92 -4.92 -3.07
C SER A 62 10.82 -4.21 -4.08
N TRP A 63 12.10 -4.05 -3.78
CA TRP A 63 13.04 -3.24 -4.57
C TRP A 63 13.11 -3.64 -6.04
N ASP A 64 13.15 -4.94 -6.32
CA ASP A 64 13.30 -5.47 -7.68
C ASP A 64 11.99 -5.51 -8.47
N ILE A 65 10.86 -5.27 -7.83
CA ILE A 65 9.56 -5.19 -8.48
C ILE A 65 9.24 -3.72 -8.74
N LEU A 66 9.59 -3.22 -9.94
CA LEU A 66 9.54 -1.80 -10.28
C LEU A 66 8.24 -1.08 -9.87
N PRO A 67 7.02 -1.64 -10.08
CA PRO A 67 5.80 -0.98 -9.64
C PRO A 67 5.66 -0.83 -8.13
N GLN A 68 6.31 -1.71 -7.35
CA GLN A 68 6.17 -1.79 -5.90
C GLN A 68 7.42 -1.31 -5.14
N ARG A 69 8.42 -0.79 -5.85
CA ARG A 69 9.69 -0.35 -5.24
C ARG A 69 9.49 0.64 -4.09
N PHE A 70 8.60 1.60 -4.26
CA PHE A 70 8.29 2.63 -3.27
C PHE A 70 6.88 2.46 -2.64
N ALA A 71 6.36 1.24 -2.66
CA ALA A 71 5.09 0.92 -2.02
C ALA A 71 5.21 0.86 -0.49
N TYR A 72 4.08 0.96 0.17
CA TYR A 72 3.94 0.88 1.63
C TYR A 72 2.81 -0.05 2.01
N ASP A 73 3.02 -0.82 3.07
CA ASP A 73 1.98 -1.57 3.75
C ASP A 73 1.72 -0.97 5.14
N PHE A 74 0.44 -0.72 5.42
CA PHE A 74 0.00 -0.08 6.66
C PHE A 74 -0.96 -0.99 7.42
N ILE A 75 -0.73 -1.10 8.74
CA ILE A 75 -1.61 -1.81 9.68
C ILE A 75 -1.94 -0.91 10.87
N VAL A 76 -2.92 -1.29 11.67
CA VAL A 76 -3.15 -0.72 13.00
C VAL A 76 -2.59 -1.67 14.04
N ILE A 77 -1.86 -1.14 15.01
CA ILE A 77 -1.29 -1.90 16.13
C ILE A 77 -1.69 -1.29 17.46
N ASP A 78 -1.73 -2.13 18.49
CA ASP A 78 -1.88 -1.69 19.87
C ASP A 78 -0.53 -1.20 20.49
N GLU A 79 -0.54 -0.82 21.75
CA GLU A 79 0.65 -0.36 22.48
C GLU A 79 1.71 -1.45 22.69
N GLN A 80 1.33 -2.71 22.53
CA GLN A 80 2.20 -3.88 22.62
C GLN A 80 2.76 -4.28 21.25
N GLY A 81 2.22 -3.72 20.15
CA GLY A 81 2.62 -4.00 18.78
C GLY A 81 1.81 -5.12 18.12
N ASN A 82 0.71 -5.56 18.72
CA ASN A 82 -0.17 -6.56 18.10
C ASN A 82 -1.08 -5.88 17.07
N SER A 83 -1.28 -6.53 15.92
CA SER A 83 -2.21 -6.07 14.87
C SER A 83 -3.66 -6.56 15.09
N TYR A 84 -3.89 -7.44 16.04
CA TYR A 84 -5.18 -8.06 16.34
C TYR A 84 -5.36 -8.33 17.84
N ASN A 85 -6.61 -8.56 18.23
CA ASN A 85 -6.99 -9.02 19.56
C ASN A 85 -7.98 -10.19 19.45
N GLY A 86 -7.63 -11.33 20.04
CA GLY A 86 -8.44 -12.56 20.02
C GLY A 86 -7.93 -13.59 19.00
N ASP A 87 -8.85 -14.18 18.25
CA ASP A 87 -8.54 -15.25 17.28
C ASP A 87 -7.81 -14.70 16.05
N LYS A 88 -6.59 -15.16 15.84
CA LYS A 88 -5.75 -14.77 14.70
C LYS A 88 -6.32 -15.18 13.34
N GLU A 89 -7.11 -16.26 13.28
CA GLU A 89 -7.70 -16.73 12.02
C GLU A 89 -8.98 -15.95 11.65
N ASN A 90 -9.53 -15.18 12.59
CA ASN A 90 -10.70 -14.35 12.37
C ASN A 90 -10.29 -12.94 11.91
N LEU A 91 -10.67 -12.56 10.70
CA LEU A 91 -10.39 -11.24 10.12
C LEU A 91 -10.92 -10.09 10.98
N HIS A 92 -12.06 -10.28 11.65
CA HIS A 92 -12.64 -9.26 12.53
C HIS A 92 -11.86 -9.02 13.82
N SER A 93 -10.89 -9.87 14.15
CA SER A 93 -9.96 -9.64 15.26
C SER A 93 -8.93 -8.56 14.98
N TYR A 94 -8.68 -8.24 13.69
CA TYR A 94 -7.67 -7.28 13.27
C TYR A 94 -8.16 -5.85 13.37
N TYR A 95 -7.38 -4.97 13.98
CA TYR A 95 -7.76 -3.60 14.26
C TYR A 95 -8.04 -2.76 13.02
N CYS A 96 -7.34 -3.02 11.91
CA CYS A 96 -7.54 -2.26 10.67
C CYS A 96 -8.68 -2.82 9.78
N TYR A 97 -9.16 -4.05 10.01
CA TYR A 97 -10.16 -4.68 9.16
C TYR A 97 -11.50 -3.91 9.21
N GLY A 98 -12.00 -3.51 8.05
CA GLY A 98 -13.25 -2.76 7.92
C GLY A 98 -13.13 -1.25 8.17
N LEU A 99 -11.96 -0.72 8.51
CA LEU A 99 -11.74 0.72 8.63
C LEU A 99 -11.84 1.42 7.27
N ASP A 100 -12.27 2.68 7.29
CA ASP A 100 -12.42 3.49 6.08
C ASP A 100 -11.09 3.80 5.43
N ILE A 101 -11.07 3.66 4.10
CA ILE A 101 -9.96 4.02 3.23
C ILE A 101 -10.33 5.25 2.43
N LEU A 102 -9.40 6.19 2.37
CA LEU A 102 -9.62 7.53 1.86
C LEU A 102 -8.84 7.79 0.56
N ALA A 103 -9.37 8.66 -0.29
CA ALA A 103 -8.62 9.21 -1.40
C ALA A 103 -7.44 10.06 -0.87
N PRO A 104 -6.19 9.76 -1.26
CA PRO A 104 -4.99 10.41 -0.71
C PRO A 104 -4.75 11.82 -1.27
N ALA A 105 -5.39 12.16 -2.38
CA ALA A 105 -5.41 13.46 -3.02
C ALA A 105 -6.63 13.58 -3.93
N ASP A 106 -6.89 14.78 -4.44
CA ASP A 106 -7.89 14.99 -5.50
C ASP A 106 -7.52 14.18 -6.73
N GLY A 107 -8.51 13.68 -7.48
CA GLY A 107 -8.26 12.92 -8.68
C GLY A 107 -9.50 12.28 -9.30
N GLU A 108 -9.28 11.49 -10.35
CA GLU A 108 -10.31 10.74 -11.06
C GLU A 108 -10.09 9.25 -10.88
N ILE A 109 -11.13 8.51 -10.53
CA ILE A 109 -11.11 7.04 -10.45
C ILE A 109 -11.01 6.47 -11.85
N ILE A 110 -9.94 5.78 -12.17
CA ILE A 110 -9.72 5.26 -13.51
C ILE A 110 -9.76 3.74 -13.62
N ALA A 111 -9.58 3.03 -12.52
CA ALA A 111 -9.69 1.57 -12.48
C ALA A 111 -10.19 1.08 -11.12
N ILE A 112 -11.01 0.05 -11.15
CA ILE A 112 -11.54 -0.63 -9.96
C ILE A 112 -11.51 -2.14 -10.19
N LYS A 113 -11.11 -2.89 -9.16
CA LYS A 113 -11.40 -4.32 -8.99
C LYS A 113 -12.11 -4.53 -7.67
N ASN A 114 -13.26 -5.22 -7.66
CA ASN A 114 -14.12 -5.36 -6.47
C ASN A 114 -14.83 -6.73 -6.39
N ASN A 115 -14.24 -7.75 -7.01
CA ASN A 115 -14.89 -9.06 -7.17
C ASN A 115 -14.17 -10.21 -6.45
N PHE A 116 -13.11 -9.90 -5.71
CA PHE A 116 -12.32 -10.92 -5.03
C PHE A 116 -12.82 -11.07 -3.58
N PRO A 117 -12.96 -12.30 -3.07
CA PRO A 117 -13.19 -12.53 -1.64
C PRO A 117 -11.94 -12.15 -0.84
N ASP A 118 -12.10 -11.97 0.46
CA ASP A 118 -10.97 -11.96 1.37
C ASP A 118 -10.27 -13.33 1.37
N CYS A 119 -8.95 -13.31 1.50
CA CYS A 119 -8.13 -14.50 1.67
C CYS A 119 -8.16 -14.95 3.13
N ARG A 120 -7.94 -16.24 3.33
CA ARG A 120 -7.84 -16.80 4.69
C ARG A 120 -6.50 -16.42 5.31
N ILE A 121 -6.52 -16.18 6.60
CA ILE A 121 -5.28 -16.13 7.38
C ILE A 121 -4.73 -17.56 7.48
N MET A 122 -3.47 -17.74 7.10
CA MET A 122 -2.79 -19.01 7.16
C MET A 122 -2.01 -19.12 8.48
N SER A 123 -2.20 -20.20 9.22
CA SER A 123 -1.55 -20.41 10.53
C SER A 123 -0.01 -20.41 10.46
N ASN A 124 0.56 -20.75 9.30
CA ASN A 124 2.01 -20.72 9.05
C ASN A 124 2.56 -19.34 8.67
N GLY A 125 1.74 -18.27 8.69
CA GLY A 125 2.14 -16.91 8.34
C GLY A 125 2.40 -16.68 6.85
N GLN A 126 2.05 -17.62 5.98
CA GLN A 126 2.17 -17.48 4.54
C GLN A 126 0.87 -16.92 3.93
N THR A 127 0.94 -16.48 2.69
CA THR A 127 -0.23 -16.06 1.94
C THR A 127 -1.08 -17.25 1.48
N ASP A 128 -2.39 -17.06 1.31
CA ASP A 128 -3.27 -18.11 0.79
C ASP A 128 -2.89 -18.46 -0.67
N PRO A 129 -2.45 -19.70 -0.95
CA PRO A 129 -2.05 -20.10 -2.30
C PRO A 129 -3.21 -20.13 -3.31
N ASN A 130 -4.46 -19.96 -2.87
CA ASN A 130 -5.64 -19.88 -3.72
C ASN A 130 -5.97 -18.44 -4.15
N THR A 131 -5.16 -17.47 -3.77
CA THR A 131 -5.34 -16.06 -4.13
C THR A 131 -5.50 -15.89 -5.65
N PRO A 132 -6.61 -15.31 -6.11
CA PRO A 132 -6.89 -15.18 -7.54
C PRO A 132 -6.19 -14.00 -8.22
N ASP A 133 -5.79 -12.98 -7.45
CA ASP A 133 -5.12 -11.75 -7.91
C ASP A 133 -4.24 -11.20 -6.79
N ILE A 134 -3.00 -10.80 -7.12
CA ILE A 134 -2.03 -10.34 -6.11
C ILE A 134 -2.53 -9.11 -5.36
N GLY A 135 -3.03 -8.10 -6.05
CA GLY A 135 -3.51 -6.86 -5.42
C GLY A 135 -4.94 -6.98 -4.85
N GLY A 136 -5.67 -8.05 -5.13
CA GLY A 136 -7.04 -8.22 -4.70
C GLY A 136 -7.98 -7.11 -5.18
N ASN A 137 -8.94 -6.75 -4.32
CA ASN A 137 -9.80 -5.59 -4.58
C ASN A 137 -8.98 -4.32 -4.44
N ARG A 138 -9.12 -3.42 -5.41
CA ARG A 138 -8.32 -2.22 -5.48
C ARG A 138 -8.99 -1.08 -6.22
N VAL A 139 -8.55 0.13 -5.90
CA VAL A 139 -8.92 1.37 -6.60
C VAL A 139 -7.65 2.04 -7.10
N THR A 140 -7.67 2.47 -8.36
CA THR A 140 -6.61 3.32 -8.93
C THR A 140 -7.17 4.69 -9.26
N ILE A 141 -6.50 5.73 -8.76
CA ILE A 141 -6.88 7.14 -8.90
C ILE A 141 -5.80 7.87 -9.70
N LYS A 142 -6.19 8.58 -10.72
CA LYS A 142 -5.31 9.48 -11.48
C LYS A 142 -5.30 10.85 -10.81
N HIS A 143 -4.13 11.35 -10.43
CA HIS A 143 -3.94 12.64 -9.78
C HIS A 143 -3.33 13.69 -10.71
N SER A 144 -2.44 13.25 -11.61
CA SER A 144 -1.84 14.08 -12.65
C SER A 144 -1.64 13.29 -13.94
N ALA A 145 -0.95 13.85 -14.92
CA ALA A 145 -0.61 13.14 -16.15
C ALA A 145 0.24 11.89 -15.89
N ASN A 146 1.10 11.94 -14.86
CA ASN A 146 2.13 10.93 -14.59
C ASN A 146 2.06 10.33 -13.18
N GLU A 147 1.07 10.71 -12.35
CA GLU A 147 0.93 10.18 -11.00
C GLU A 147 -0.42 9.55 -10.76
N TYR A 148 -0.39 8.28 -10.37
CA TYR A 148 -1.55 7.45 -10.09
C TYR A 148 -1.34 6.75 -8.75
N SER A 149 -2.28 6.87 -7.82
CA SER A 149 -2.29 6.03 -6.63
C SER A 149 -3.04 4.74 -6.87
N THR A 150 -2.53 3.63 -6.36
CA THR A 150 -3.24 2.36 -6.29
C THR A 150 -3.29 1.89 -4.85
N ILE A 151 -4.50 1.59 -4.37
CA ILE A 151 -4.77 1.12 -3.01
C ILE A 151 -5.38 -0.26 -3.11
N CYS A 152 -4.72 -1.26 -2.49
CA CYS A 152 -5.04 -2.69 -2.63
C CYS A 152 -5.55 -3.31 -1.33
N HIS A 153 -5.90 -4.60 -1.42
CA HIS A 153 -6.37 -5.47 -0.35
C HIS A 153 -7.69 -5.00 0.30
N LEU A 154 -8.50 -4.27 -0.48
CA LEU A 154 -9.75 -3.70 -0.01
C LEU A 154 -10.80 -4.77 0.31
N LEU A 155 -11.66 -4.47 1.25
CA LEU A 155 -12.76 -5.32 1.69
C LEU A 155 -13.72 -5.60 0.51
N PRO A 156 -14.14 -6.86 0.30
CA PRO A 156 -15.09 -7.21 -0.75
C PRO A 156 -16.36 -6.37 -0.71
N LYS A 157 -16.74 -5.84 -1.87
CA LYS A 157 -17.97 -5.02 -2.06
C LYS A 157 -18.01 -3.71 -1.26
N SER A 158 -16.87 -3.26 -0.69
CA SER A 158 -16.82 -2.03 0.09
C SER A 158 -16.51 -0.78 -0.73
N ILE A 159 -16.10 -0.92 -1.99
CA ILE A 159 -15.77 0.22 -2.85
C ILE A 159 -17.04 0.99 -3.17
N THR A 160 -17.06 2.27 -2.78
CA THR A 160 -18.22 3.17 -2.88
C THR A 160 -18.17 4.11 -4.08
N VAL A 161 -17.05 4.10 -4.81
CA VAL A 161 -16.81 4.96 -5.98
C VAL A 161 -16.92 4.18 -7.28
N ARG A 162 -16.99 4.88 -8.42
CA ARG A 162 -17.08 4.29 -9.76
C ARG A 162 -16.02 4.90 -10.71
N VAL A 163 -15.64 4.16 -11.73
CA VAL A 163 -14.75 4.65 -12.79
C VAL A 163 -15.33 5.90 -13.45
N GLY A 164 -14.49 6.92 -13.67
CA GLY A 164 -14.87 8.25 -14.17
C GLY A 164 -15.34 9.23 -13.09
N GLN A 165 -15.46 8.78 -11.83
CA GLN A 165 -15.83 9.66 -10.72
C GLN A 165 -14.63 10.48 -10.26
N THR A 166 -14.83 11.81 -10.11
CA THR A 166 -13.88 12.68 -9.41
C THR A 166 -14.06 12.51 -7.91
N VAL A 167 -12.94 12.41 -7.20
CA VAL A 167 -12.86 12.35 -5.74
C VAL A 167 -12.01 13.48 -5.21
N LYS A 168 -12.29 13.89 -3.99
CA LYS A 168 -11.50 14.85 -3.23
C LYS A 168 -10.65 14.14 -2.18
N ARG A 169 -9.52 14.72 -1.84
CA ARG A 169 -8.70 14.29 -0.72
C ARG A 169 -9.55 14.07 0.52
N GLY A 170 -9.44 12.89 1.11
CA GLY A 170 -10.19 12.54 2.33
C GLY A 170 -11.58 11.97 2.10
N ASP A 171 -12.07 11.88 0.86
CA ASP A 171 -13.30 11.16 0.54
C ASP A 171 -13.15 9.68 0.86
N VAL A 172 -14.15 9.06 1.48
CA VAL A 172 -14.16 7.62 1.72
C VAL A 172 -14.42 6.90 0.40
N ILE A 173 -13.51 6.02 0.01
CA ILE A 173 -13.56 5.29 -1.26
C ILE A 173 -13.80 3.79 -1.10
N ALA A 174 -13.42 3.22 0.05
CA ALA A 174 -13.53 1.78 0.35
C ALA A 174 -13.30 1.53 1.85
N LYS A 175 -13.17 0.24 2.20
CA LYS A 175 -12.72 -0.22 3.52
C LYS A 175 -11.52 -1.15 3.40
N CYS A 176 -10.67 -1.17 4.43
CA CYS A 176 -9.56 -2.11 4.57
C CYS A 176 -10.08 -3.54 4.68
N GLY A 177 -9.51 -4.45 3.93
CA GLY A 177 -9.86 -5.87 3.89
C GLY A 177 -8.64 -6.79 3.94
N ASN A 178 -8.79 -7.98 3.37
CA ASN A 178 -7.75 -9.01 3.28
C ASN A 178 -7.78 -9.73 1.93
N SER A 179 -8.22 -9.06 0.87
CA SER A 179 -8.30 -9.66 -0.46
C SER A 179 -6.94 -9.59 -1.17
N GLY A 180 -6.59 -10.61 -1.93
CA GLY A 180 -5.33 -10.64 -2.66
C GLY A 180 -4.21 -11.40 -1.95
N ASN A 181 -2.96 -11.14 -2.32
CA ASN A 181 -1.79 -11.82 -1.77
C ASN A 181 -1.37 -11.16 -0.44
N THR A 182 -2.01 -11.54 0.63
CA THR A 182 -1.86 -10.96 1.96
C THR A 182 -1.71 -12.03 3.03
N THR A 183 -0.96 -11.74 4.08
CA THR A 183 -0.81 -12.60 5.27
C THR A 183 -1.75 -12.21 6.39
N GLU A 184 -2.17 -10.95 6.43
CA GLU A 184 -3.12 -10.37 7.38
C GLU A 184 -3.74 -9.10 6.82
N PRO A 185 -4.89 -8.63 7.34
CA PRO A 185 -5.50 -7.37 6.93
C PRO A 185 -4.53 -6.20 6.98
N HIS A 186 -4.37 -5.50 5.87
CA HIS A 186 -3.55 -4.30 5.75
C HIS A 186 -3.95 -3.46 4.54
N VAL A 187 -3.40 -2.27 4.42
CA VAL A 187 -3.53 -1.42 3.26
C VAL A 187 -2.21 -1.39 2.52
N HIS A 188 -2.18 -1.93 1.30
CA HIS A 188 -1.07 -1.70 0.38
C HIS A 188 -1.33 -0.42 -0.40
N PHE A 189 -0.36 0.48 -0.43
CA PHE A 189 -0.42 1.78 -1.08
C PHE A 189 0.81 2.01 -1.95
N GLN A 190 0.61 2.39 -3.22
CA GLN A 190 1.70 2.78 -4.10
C GLN A 190 1.31 3.96 -4.98
N ILE A 191 2.30 4.79 -5.33
CA ILE A 191 2.20 5.76 -6.41
C ILE A 191 2.95 5.19 -7.61
N GLN A 192 2.39 5.36 -8.80
CA GLN A 192 2.93 4.79 -10.04
C GLN A 192 2.70 5.74 -11.22
N ASN A 193 3.51 5.61 -12.25
CA ASN A 193 3.50 6.53 -13.40
C ASN A 193 2.38 6.27 -14.41
N THR A 194 1.65 5.17 -14.30
CA THR A 194 0.48 4.82 -15.14
C THR A 194 -0.54 4.04 -14.32
N TYR A 195 -1.73 3.77 -14.87
CA TYR A 195 -2.75 2.96 -14.18
C TYR A 195 -2.51 1.45 -14.20
N HIS A 196 -1.48 0.97 -14.91
CA HIS A 196 -1.20 -0.45 -15.05
C HIS A 196 -0.46 -1.00 -13.84
N PHE A 197 -1.15 -1.79 -13.01
CA PHE A 197 -0.62 -2.32 -11.76
C PHE A 197 0.67 -3.16 -11.89
N TYR A 198 0.81 -3.96 -12.97
CA TYR A 198 1.95 -4.86 -13.16
C TYR A 198 3.09 -4.28 -14.02
N SER A 199 2.84 -3.23 -14.79
CA SER A 199 3.76 -2.74 -15.81
C SER A 199 4.04 -1.24 -15.73
N SER A 200 3.83 -0.66 -14.56
CA SER A 200 4.20 0.73 -14.23
C SER A 200 5.60 0.79 -13.60
N ILE A 201 6.07 2.00 -13.36
CA ILE A 201 7.18 2.30 -12.45
C ILE A 201 6.60 2.89 -11.18
N GLY A 202 6.99 2.35 -10.03
CA GLY A 202 6.70 2.91 -8.73
C GLY A 202 7.41 4.25 -8.55
N LEU A 203 6.69 5.21 -7.98
CA LEU A 203 7.19 6.56 -7.72
C LEU A 203 7.32 6.78 -6.21
N PRO A 204 8.39 7.44 -5.75
CA PRO A 204 8.49 7.85 -4.35
C PRO A 204 7.33 8.77 -3.99
N VAL A 205 6.85 8.67 -2.76
CA VAL A 205 5.72 9.47 -2.29
C VAL A 205 6.11 10.32 -1.09
N LEU A 206 5.77 11.61 -1.15
CA LEU A 206 5.85 12.53 -0.02
C LEU A 206 4.46 12.73 0.57
N PHE A 207 4.32 12.34 1.83
CA PHE A 207 3.10 12.63 2.58
C PHE A 207 3.21 13.99 3.25
N SER A 208 2.11 14.75 3.24
CA SER A 208 2.01 16.07 3.85
C SER A 208 1.04 16.06 5.01
N ASN A 209 1.26 16.95 5.98
CA ASN A 209 0.41 17.13 7.15
C ASN A 209 0.25 15.83 7.97
N ILE A 210 1.37 15.17 8.21
CA ILE A 210 1.45 13.94 8.97
C ILE A 210 2.34 14.12 10.23
N LYS A 211 1.99 13.40 11.27
CA LYS A 211 2.88 13.09 12.38
C LYS A 211 3.47 11.72 12.16
N ALA A 212 4.78 11.62 12.29
CA ALA A 212 5.50 10.36 12.18
C ALA A 212 6.42 10.22 13.40
N LYS A 213 6.36 9.07 14.06
CA LYS A 213 7.23 8.75 15.20
C LYS A 213 7.63 7.28 15.11
N LEU A 214 8.91 6.99 15.34
CA LEU A 214 9.35 5.60 15.44
C LEU A 214 8.61 4.92 16.61
N PHE A 215 8.08 3.71 16.36
CA PHE A 215 7.46 2.92 17.39
C PHE A 215 8.51 2.45 18.40
N GLU A 216 8.36 2.76 19.66
CA GLU A 216 9.38 2.53 20.70
C GLU A 216 9.75 1.05 20.85
N LYS A 217 8.80 0.15 20.56
CA LYS A 217 9.01 -1.30 20.63
C LYS A 217 9.25 -1.92 19.23
N TYR A 218 9.79 -1.14 18.26
CA TYR A 218 10.02 -1.60 16.89
C TYR A 218 10.72 -2.95 16.83
N SER A 219 11.81 -3.13 17.59
CA SER A 219 12.59 -4.37 17.61
C SER A 219 11.84 -5.62 18.13
N MET A 220 10.68 -5.43 18.76
CA MET A 220 9.81 -6.55 19.18
C MET A 220 8.89 -7.03 18.04
N ILE A 221 8.60 -6.15 17.07
CA ILE A 221 7.74 -6.46 15.92
C ILE A 221 8.58 -6.89 14.72
N ASP A 222 9.69 -6.20 14.51
CA ASP A 222 10.54 -6.37 13.33
C ASP A 222 12.01 -6.40 13.74
N ASN A 223 12.71 -7.46 13.39
CA ASN A 223 14.14 -7.64 13.67
C ASN A 223 15.06 -7.11 12.56
N ARG A 224 14.48 -6.63 11.44
CA ARG A 224 15.25 -6.00 10.36
C ARG A 224 15.83 -4.67 10.86
N PRO A 225 17.11 -4.35 10.61
CA PRO A 225 17.68 -3.08 11.04
C PRO A 225 16.99 -1.91 10.32
N LEU A 226 16.92 -0.75 10.97
CA LEU A 226 16.58 0.50 10.30
C LEU A 226 17.76 0.95 9.42
N SER A 227 17.46 1.57 8.30
CA SER A 227 18.47 2.05 7.36
C SER A 227 18.91 3.47 7.75
N GLU A 228 20.20 3.68 8.03
CA GLU A 228 20.75 5.01 8.27
C GLU A 228 20.57 5.94 7.06
N GLU A 229 20.64 5.40 5.84
CA GLU A 229 20.41 6.16 4.62
C GLU A 229 18.97 6.69 4.57
N GLN A 230 18.01 5.85 4.92
CA GLN A 230 16.60 6.21 5.00
C GLN A 230 16.36 7.34 6.01
N GLU A 231 16.99 7.27 7.17
CA GLU A 231 16.83 8.28 8.22
C GLU A 231 17.41 9.64 7.80
N LYS A 232 18.50 9.64 7.04
CA LYS A 232 19.14 10.87 6.52
C LYS A 232 18.31 11.57 5.45
N LYS A 233 17.45 10.84 4.71
CA LYS A 233 16.52 11.37 3.70
C LYS A 233 15.23 11.84 4.36
N GLY A 234 15.24 12.97 5.02
CA GLY A 234 14.07 13.54 5.71
C GLY A 234 12.86 13.71 4.79
N GLY A 235 11.65 13.64 5.39
CA GLY A 235 10.38 13.82 4.69
C GLY A 235 9.74 12.56 4.13
N TYR A 236 10.48 11.46 4.00
CA TYR A 236 9.96 10.16 3.57
C TYR A 236 9.68 9.26 4.76
N ILE A 237 8.55 8.58 4.72
CA ILE A 237 8.20 7.57 5.73
C ILE A 237 8.89 6.24 5.43
N TYR A 238 9.00 5.39 6.45
CA TYR A 238 9.61 4.08 6.34
C TYR A 238 9.03 3.11 7.39
N ARG A 239 9.28 1.81 7.22
CA ARG A 239 8.83 0.80 8.18
C ARG A 239 9.27 1.13 9.61
N GLY A 240 8.42 0.81 10.54
CA GLY A 240 8.64 1.10 11.97
C GLY A 240 8.02 2.40 12.47
N LEU A 241 7.57 3.28 11.58
CA LEU A 241 6.91 4.52 11.98
C LEU A 241 5.43 4.31 12.31
N LEU A 242 4.99 4.94 13.39
CA LEU A 242 3.59 5.26 13.65
C LEU A 242 3.24 6.59 12.99
N LEU A 243 2.16 6.60 12.23
CA LEU A 243 1.72 7.74 11.43
C LEU A 243 0.32 8.18 11.82
N GLU A 244 0.07 9.48 11.73
CA GLU A 244 -1.25 10.08 11.91
C GLU A 244 -1.42 11.29 10.98
N ASN A 245 -2.58 11.43 10.32
CA ASN A 245 -2.92 12.66 9.61
C ASN A 245 -3.19 13.80 10.58
N GLU A 246 -2.52 14.94 10.44
CA GLU A 246 -2.79 16.14 11.25
C GLU A 246 -4.08 16.86 10.81
N SER A 247 -4.36 16.88 9.51
CA SER A 247 -5.43 17.68 8.91
C SER A 247 -6.82 17.02 8.91
N LEU A 248 -6.91 15.71 9.19
CA LEU A 248 -8.17 14.95 9.16
C LEU A 248 -8.78 14.67 10.53
N LYS A 249 -8.33 15.37 11.57
CA LYS A 249 -8.78 15.14 12.97
C LYS A 249 -10.24 15.48 13.23
N ASN A 250 -10.90 16.32 12.40
CA ASN A 250 -12.21 16.87 12.73
C ASN A 250 -13.13 16.93 11.50
N LYS A 251 -13.59 15.79 11.01
CA LYS A 251 -14.88 15.67 10.33
C LYS A 251 -15.61 14.50 10.98
N THR A 252 -16.04 14.72 12.22
CA THR A 252 -17.10 13.93 12.86
C THR A 252 -18.44 14.34 12.30
#